data_c8050138a8b5322bbe95b109bb3e2ee8
#
_entry.id   c8050138a8b5322bbe95b109bb3e2ee8
#
_cell.length_a   1.000
_cell.length_b   1.000
_cell.length_c   1.000
_cell.angle_alpha   90.00
_cell.angle_beta   90.00
_cell.angle_gamma   90.00
#
_symmetry.space_group_name_H-M   'P 1'
#
loop_
_entity.id
_entity.type
_entity.pdbx_description
1 polymer ?
#
loop_
_entity_poly.entity_id
_entity_poly.type
_entity_poly.pdbx_seq_one_letter_code
_entity_poly.pdbx_strand_id
1 'polypeptide(L)'
;MDRPQNLLVVIDPTATRHTALERARVLALAFGAQVELFVCYVKRGTGEVRVDEIELERLARGLREQGIETTATEASDMAIHTGVLRKVSKSKPSLVLKDTHPHSLLRRTVLPNTDWQLIRLCPAPLLFVRPGEWHQPPSIGAAVDIALPGEKPAALDHLLLATAESFALATRGSLHAVHAHQPVSDLAATATALAVPMAAGVDADRVLADDVALAREQLAELAATHGVPAEHRHLLIGRPAEALVEYVRRSSTDLLIMGAYARGLVYNVLVGSTTERILDLLPCDVLVMKPASFEWPLDWTAREPTHIHV
;
A
#
# COMPACT_ATOMS: atom_id res chain seq x y z
N MET A 1 13.00 3.53 -2.74
CA MET A 1 12.81 2.57 -3.88
C MET A 1 13.43 3.20 -5.11
N ASP A 2 14.25 2.45 -5.83
CA ASP A 2 14.67 2.92 -7.17
C ASP A 2 13.43 3.16 -8.04
N ARG A 3 13.59 3.94 -9.10
CA ARG A 3 12.48 4.24 -10.02
C ARG A 3 11.80 2.95 -10.47
N PRO A 4 10.47 2.83 -10.39
CA PRO A 4 9.78 1.65 -10.90
C PRO A 4 10.08 1.44 -12.38
N GLN A 5 10.61 0.26 -12.73
CA GLN A 5 10.96 -0.07 -14.12
C GLN A 5 9.99 -1.08 -14.74
N ASN A 6 9.44 -1.98 -13.92
CA ASN A 6 8.53 -3.03 -14.35
C ASN A 6 7.24 -2.95 -13.54
N LEU A 7 6.16 -2.57 -14.16
CA LEU A 7 4.83 -2.47 -13.56
C LEU A 7 4.02 -3.71 -13.89
N LEU A 8 3.60 -4.47 -12.88
CA LEU A 8 2.65 -5.58 -13.05
C LEU A 8 1.23 -5.09 -12.75
N VAL A 9 0.38 -5.08 -13.75
CA VAL A 9 -1.02 -4.66 -13.62
C VAL A 9 -1.92 -5.88 -13.55
N VAL A 10 -2.54 -6.10 -12.40
CA VAL A 10 -3.50 -7.18 -12.20
C VAL A 10 -4.87 -6.74 -12.72
N ILE A 11 -5.29 -7.30 -13.83
CA ILE A 11 -6.57 -7.02 -14.48
C ILE A 11 -7.67 -7.90 -13.86
N ASP A 12 -8.76 -7.27 -13.43
CA ASP A 12 -9.97 -7.99 -13.04
C ASP A 12 -10.79 -8.30 -14.29
N PRO A 13 -10.90 -9.59 -14.66
CA PRO A 13 -11.62 -9.97 -15.86
C PRO A 13 -13.12 -9.68 -15.82
N THR A 14 -13.68 -9.38 -14.67
CA THR A 14 -15.10 -9.09 -14.50
C THR A 14 -15.42 -7.59 -14.50
N ALA A 15 -14.38 -6.75 -14.47
CA ALA A 15 -14.55 -5.30 -14.45
C ALA A 15 -14.73 -4.75 -15.86
N THR A 16 -15.62 -3.77 -15.99
CA THR A 16 -15.84 -3.03 -17.25
C THR A 16 -14.88 -1.85 -17.41
N ARG A 17 -14.25 -1.42 -16.32
CA ARG A 17 -13.28 -0.34 -16.28
C ARG A 17 -12.06 -0.79 -15.47
N HIS A 18 -10.88 -0.51 -15.97
CA HIS A 18 -9.60 -0.88 -15.37
C HIS A 18 -8.83 0.38 -14.95
N THR A 19 -9.15 0.93 -13.77
CA THR A 19 -8.51 2.16 -13.29
C THR A 19 -7.01 1.94 -13.00
N ALA A 20 -6.63 0.73 -12.55
CA ALA A 20 -5.22 0.34 -12.37
C ALA A 20 -4.43 0.41 -13.68
N LEU A 21 -5.05 0.08 -14.83
CA LEU A 21 -4.43 0.23 -16.14
C LEU A 21 -4.20 1.70 -16.50
N GLU A 22 -5.22 2.54 -16.27
CA GLU A 22 -5.10 3.99 -16.50
C GLU A 22 -4.00 4.60 -15.63
N ARG A 23 -3.91 4.18 -14.36
CA ARG A 23 -2.88 4.61 -13.43
C ARG A 23 -1.50 4.11 -13.85
N ALA A 24 -1.38 2.85 -14.28
CA ALA A 24 -0.15 2.28 -14.78
C ALA A 24 0.37 3.04 -16.02
N ARG A 25 -0.53 3.47 -16.91
CA ARG A 25 -0.17 4.32 -18.05
C ARG A 25 0.48 5.63 -17.60
N VAL A 26 -0.13 6.33 -16.63
CA VAL A 26 0.42 7.58 -16.10
C VAL A 26 1.81 7.37 -15.51
N LEU A 27 1.97 6.33 -14.69
CA LEU A 27 3.23 6.01 -14.04
C LEU A 27 4.27 5.50 -15.02
N ALA A 28 3.89 4.68 -16.01
CA ALA A 28 4.82 4.21 -17.05
C ALA A 28 5.41 5.37 -17.86
N LEU A 29 4.58 6.33 -18.24
CA LEU A 29 5.06 7.53 -18.94
C LEU A 29 5.94 8.41 -18.04
N ALA A 30 5.59 8.56 -16.77
CA ALA A 30 6.35 9.39 -15.82
C ALA A 30 7.72 8.79 -15.47
N PHE A 31 7.81 7.47 -15.36
CA PHE A 31 9.02 6.76 -14.97
C PHE A 31 9.82 6.17 -16.14
N GLY A 32 9.24 6.08 -17.33
CA GLY A 32 9.80 5.33 -18.46
C GLY A 32 9.77 3.82 -18.21
N ALA A 33 8.72 3.32 -17.55
CA ALA A 33 8.60 1.93 -17.12
C ALA A 33 7.89 1.06 -18.16
N GLN A 34 8.23 -0.23 -18.17
CA GLN A 34 7.50 -1.27 -18.92
C GLN A 34 6.25 -1.70 -18.13
N VAL A 35 5.24 -2.18 -18.84
CA VAL A 35 3.99 -2.67 -18.25
C VAL A 35 3.77 -4.13 -18.61
N GLU A 36 3.47 -4.94 -17.63
CA GLU A 36 2.97 -6.30 -17.84
C GLU A 36 1.53 -6.39 -17.36
N LEU A 37 0.61 -6.67 -18.28
CA LEU A 37 -0.79 -6.96 -17.96
C LEU A 37 -0.93 -8.42 -17.58
N PHE A 38 -1.59 -8.68 -16.46
CA PHE A 38 -1.75 -10.01 -15.93
C PHE A 38 -3.20 -10.28 -15.51
N VAL A 39 -3.78 -11.36 -16.05
CA VAL A 39 -5.07 -11.90 -15.62
C VAL A 39 -4.85 -13.22 -14.90
N CYS A 40 -5.51 -13.42 -13.78
CA CYS A 40 -5.54 -14.68 -13.07
C CYS A 40 -6.97 -15.21 -13.00
N TYR A 41 -7.23 -16.34 -13.61
CA TYR A 41 -8.51 -17.06 -13.54
C TYR A 41 -8.54 -18.00 -12.35
N VAL A 42 -9.70 -18.07 -11.67
CA VAL A 42 -9.88 -19.05 -10.58
C VAL A 42 -10.39 -20.36 -11.17
N LYS A 43 -9.68 -21.45 -10.95
CA LYS A 43 -10.11 -22.80 -11.30
C LYS A 43 -11.32 -23.20 -10.44
N ARG A 44 -12.50 -23.28 -11.04
CA ARG A 44 -13.73 -23.78 -10.40
C ARG A 44 -14.20 -25.02 -11.14
N GLY A 45 -13.87 -26.20 -10.61
CA GLY A 45 -14.30 -27.48 -11.21
C GLY A 45 -13.81 -27.63 -12.67
N THR A 46 -14.71 -28.05 -13.56
CA THR A 46 -14.42 -28.23 -14.99
C THR A 46 -14.70 -27.01 -15.86
N GLY A 47 -15.12 -25.88 -15.27
CA GLY A 47 -15.44 -24.64 -15.98
C GLY A 47 -14.47 -23.50 -15.63
N GLU A 48 -13.65 -23.07 -16.59
CA GLU A 48 -12.90 -21.83 -16.51
C GLU A 48 -13.81 -20.68 -17.00
N VAL A 49 -13.96 -19.63 -16.19
CA VAL A 49 -14.49 -18.37 -16.69
C VAL A 49 -13.30 -17.66 -17.35
N ARG A 50 -13.20 -17.74 -18.66
CA ARG A 50 -12.20 -17.00 -19.43
C ARG A 50 -12.75 -15.64 -19.78
N VAL A 51 -11.96 -14.61 -19.61
CA VAL A 51 -12.08 -13.37 -20.36
C VAL A 51 -11.55 -13.64 -21.75
N ASP A 52 -12.13 -12.96 -22.69
CA ASP A 52 -11.72 -13.04 -24.08
C ASP A 52 -10.24 -12.63 -24.16
N GLU A 53 -9.37 -13.56 -24.60
CA GLU A 53 -7.93 -13.32 -24.83
C GLU A 53 -7.71 -12.09 -25.73
N ILE A 54 -8.67 -11.83 -26.63
CA ILE A 54 -8.72 -10.67 -27.50
C ILE A 54 -8.77 -9.37 -26.70
N GLU A 55 -9.44 -9.33 -25.54
CA GLU A 55 -9.58 -8.13 -24.74
C GLU A 55 -8.27 -7.75 -24.06
N LEU A 56 -7.52 -8.71 -23.48
CA LEU A 56 -6.24 -8.42 -22.82
C LEU A 56 -5.20 -7.89 -23.82
N GLU A 57 -5.12 -8.48 -25.02
CA GLU A 57 -4.24 -8.00 -26.07
C GLU A 57 -4.67 -6.63 -26.64
N ARG A 58 -5.96 -6.34 -26.68
CA ARG A 58 -6.47 -5.02 -27.06
C ARG A 58 -6.02 -3.94 -26.06
N LEU A 59 -6.08 -4.23 -24.75
CA LEU A 59 -5.61 -3.33 -23.71
C LEU A 59 -4.09 -3.11 -23.82
N ALA A 60 -3.31 -4.18 -24.05
CA ALA A 60 -1.87 -4.08 -24.23
C ALA A 60 -1.48 -3.25 -25.45
N ARG A 61 -2.19 -3.42 -26.57
CA ARG A 61 -2.00 -2.65 -27.78
C ARG A 61 -2.23 -1.17 -27.56
N GLY A 62 -3.28 -0.79 -26.84
CA GLY A 62 -3.57 0.60 -26.51
C GLY A 62 -2.45 1.30 -25.73
N LEU A 63 -1.71 0.58 -24.89
CA LEU A 63 -0.51 1.12 -24.22
C LEU A 63 0.70 1.21 -25.16
N ARG A 64 0.91 0.20 -26.04
CA ARG A 64 2.01 0.22 -27.01
C ARG A 64 1.87 1.36 -28.02
N GLU A 65 0.64 1.67 -28.45
CA GLU A 65 0.34 2.81 -29.32
C GLU A 65 0.72 4.16 -28.68
N GLN A 66 0.81 4.21 -27.35
CA GLN A 66 1.28 5.38 -26.59
C GLN A 66 2.78 5.33 -26.28
N GLY A 67 3.53 4.39 -26.86
CA GLY A 67 4.97 4.26 -26.67
C GLY A 67 5.39 3.52 -25.40
N ILE A 68 4.46 2.84 -24.72
CA ILE A 68 4.75 2.06 -23.50
C ILE A 68 5.03 0.61 -23.89
N GLU A 69 6.23 0.12 -23.59
CA GLU A 69 6.55 -1.30 -23.77
C GLU A 69 5.62 -2.15 -22.90
N THR A 70 4.80 -3.00 -23.54
CA THR A 70 3.75 -3.71 -22.85
C THR A 70 3.68 -5.17 -23.29
N THR A 71 3.62 -6.06 -22.31
CA THR A 71 3.33 -7.49 -22.49
C THR A 71 2.02 -7.86 -21.82
N ALA A 72 1.42 -8.96 -22.24
CA ALA A 72 0.19 -9.48 -21.69
C ALA A 72 0.35 -10.96 -21.38
N THR A 73 -0.05 -11.38 -20.20
CA THR A 73 0.06 -12.77 -19.74
C THR A 73 -1.16 -13.18 -18.94
N GLU A 74 -1.52 -14.45 -18.99
CA GLU A 74 -2.60 -15.03 -18.22
C GLU A 74 -2.17 -16.30 -17.50
N ALA A 75 -2.88 -16.61 -16.43
CA ALA A 75 -2.70 -17.85 -15.69
C ALA A 75 -4.00 -18.29 -15.02
N SER A 76 -4.07 -19.54 -14.64
CA SER A 76 -5.15 -20.07 -13.80
C SER A 76 -4.57 -20.62 -12.50
N ASP A 77 -5.23 -20.31 -11.38
CA ASP A 77 -4.82 -20.81 -10.06
C ASP A 77 -6.05 -21.10 -9.18
N MET A 78 -5.84 -21.68 -8.00
CA MET A 78 -6.90 -21.96 -7.02
C MET A 78 -7.49 -20.70 -6.42
N ALA A 79 -6.72 -19.62 -6.37
CA ALA A 79 -7.14 -18.30 -5.91
C ALA A 79 -6.36 -17.19 -6.64
N ILE A 80 -6.98 -16.03 -6.83
CA ILE A 80 -6.36 -14.89 -7.52
C ILE A 80 -5.04 -14.48 -6.86
N HIS A 81 -5.02 -14.34 -5.52
CA HIS A 81 -3.79 -13.94 -4.82
C HIS A 81 -2.65 -14.94 -5.03
N THR A 82 -2.93 -16.25 -5.09
CA THR A 82 -1.92 -17.28 -5.36
C THR A 82 -1.30 -17.11 -6.73
N GLY A 83 -2.12 -16.92 -7.76
CA GLY A 83 -1.67 -16.67 -9.13
C GLY A 83 -0.84 -15.39 -9.24
N VAL A 84 -1.28 -14.30 -8.59
CA VAL A 84 -0.53 -13.03 -8.55
C VAL A 84 0.82 -13.22 -7.85
N LEU A 85 0.89 -13.91 -6.71
CA LEU A 85 2.13 -14.14 -5.98
C LEU A 85 3.12 -15.01 -6.77
N ARG A 86 2.64 -16.03 -7.48
CA ARG A 86 3.48 -16.81 -8.41
C ARG A 86 4.01 -15.95 -9.56
N LYS A 87 3.18 -15.06 -10.09
CA LYS A 87 3.59 -14.12 -11.14
C LYS A 87 4.66 -13.17 -10.62
N VAL A 88 4.47 -12.58 -9.44
CA VAL A 88 5.45 -11.72 -8.77
C VAL A 88 6.78 -12.46 -8.55
N SER A 89 6.74 -13.73 -8.15
CA SER A 89 7.94 -14.55 -7.98
C SER A 89 8.74 -14.70 -9.27
N LYS A 90 8.04 -14.88 -10.40
CA LYS A 90 8.66 -15.10 -11.71
C LYS A 90 9.16 -13.81 -12.36
N SER A 91 8.34 -12.76 -12.39
CA SER A 91 8.66 -11.51 -13.09
C SER A 91 9.36 -10.45 -12.23
N LYS A 92 9.34 -10.61 -10.90
CA LYS A 92 9.97 -9.70 -9.94
C LYS A 92 9.65 -8.22 -10.25
N PRO A 93 8.37 -7.84 -10.33
CA PRO A 93 8.00 -6.47 -10.68
C PRO A 93 8.47 -5.50 -9.62
N SER A 94 8.82 -4.30 -10.03
CA SER A 94 9.16 -3.21 -9.12
C SER A 94 7.93 -2.59 -8.45
N LEU A 95 6.74 -2.77 -9.05
CA LEU A 95 5.45 -2.30 -8.53
C LEU A 95 4.32 -3.18 -9.07
N VAL A 96 3.41 -3.59 -8.20
CA VAL A 96 2.17 -4.28 -8.59
C VAL A 96 1.01 -3.32 -8.43
N LEU A 97 0.20 -3.15 -9.47
CA LEU A 97 -1.01 -2.33 -9.46
C LEU A 97 -2.25 -3.21 -9.53
N LYS A 98 -3.25 -2.88 -8.73
CA LYS A 98 -4.53 -3.58 -8.72
C LYS A 98 -5.67 -2.63 -8.40
N ASP A 99 -6.78 -2.76 -9.13
CA ASP A 99 -8.03 -2.08 -8.77
C ASP A 99 -8.52 -2.55 -7.40
N THR A 100 -8.88 -1.59 -6.54
CA THR A 100 -9.58 -1.90 -5.30
C THR A 100 -11.04 -1.46 -5.41
N HIS A 101 -11.94 -2.37 -5.07
CA HIS A 101 -13.37 -2.09 -5.01
C HIS A 101 -13.80 -1.92 -3.56
N PRO A 102 -14.69 -0.96 -3.24
CA PRO A 102 -15.24 -0.86 -1.90
C PRO A 102 -16.00 -2.15 -1.58
N HIS A 103 -15.49 -2.90 -0.62
CA HIS A 103 -16.15 -4.14 -0.19
C HIS A 103 -17.34 -3.79 0.69
N SER A 104 -18.54 -4.24 0.30
CA SER A 104 -19.69 -4.15 1.19
C SER A 104 -19.42 -4.97 2.47
N LEU A 105 -19.76 -4.42 3.62
CA LEU A 105 -19.59 -5.06 4.94
C LEU A 105 -20.14 -6.50 4.99
N LEU A 106 -21.17 -6.79 4.20
CA LEU A 106 -21.80 -8.11 4.08
C LEU A 106 -20.93 -9.16 3.35
N ARG A 107 -19.99 -8.76 2.49
CA ARG A 107 -19.09 -9.69 1.77
C ARG A 107 -17.81 -10.01 2.53
N ARG A 108 -17.45 -9.27 3.56
CA ARG A 108 -16.26 -9.51 4.39
C ARG A 108 -16.26 -10.86 5.11
N THR A 109 -17.42 -11.44 5.35
CA THR A 109 -17.56 -12.67 6.16
C THR A 109 -17.46 -13.97 5.37
N VAL A 110 -17.43 -13.94 4.03
CA VAL A 110 -17.64 -15.17 3.22
C VAL A 110 -16.47 -15.51 2.28
N LEU A 111 -15.61 -14.58 1.89
CA LEU A 111 -14.48 -14.87 0.98
C LEU A 111 -13.18 -14.26 1.51
N PRO A 112 -12.05 -15.02 1.47
CA PRO A 112 -10.75 -14.45 1.75
C PRO A 112 -10.50 -13.32 0.74
N ASN A 113 -10.39 -12.08 1.26
CA ASN A 113 -10.17 -10.92 0.43
C ASN A 113 -8.78 -11.01 -0.21
N THR A 114 -8.72 -11.03 -1.53
CA THR A 114 -7.48 -11.09 -2.30
C THR A 114 -6.49 -9.99 -1.89
N ASP A 115 -6.99 -8.77 -1.64
CA ASP A 115 -6.16 -7.62 -1.30
C ASP A 115 -5.43 -7.84 0.04
N TRP A 116 -6.11 -8.40 1.04
CA TRP A 116 -5.51 -8.73 2.34
C TRP A 116 -4.42 -9.79 2.23
N GLN A 117 -4.64 -10.81 1.41
CA GLN A 117 -3.63 -11.84 1.18
C GLN A 117 -2.41 -11.26 0.45
N LEU A 118 -2.63 -10.39 -0.53
CA LEU A 118 -1.54 -9.71 -1.22
C LEU A 118 -0.76 -8.80 -0.26
N ILE A 119 -1.43 -7.99 0.57
CA ILE A 119 -0.77 -7.14 1.56
C ILE A 119 0.08 -7.98 2.53
N ARG A 120 -0.39 -9.15 2.92
CA ARG A 120 0.36 -10.05 3.82
C ARG A 120 1.55 -10.70 3.17
N LEU A 121 1.41 -11.17 1.96
CA LEU A 121 2.31 -12.14 1.35
C LEU A 121 3.18 -11.58 0.24
N CYS A 122 2.77 -10.50 -0.45
CA CYS A 122 3.50 -9.96 -1.58
C CYS A 122 4.75 -9.18 -1.12
N PRO A 123 5.94 -9.52 -1.59
CA PRO A 123 7.17 -8.79 -1.26
C PRO A 123 7.32 -7.50 -2.05
N ALA A 124 6.72 -7.43 -3.25
CA ALA A 124 6.76 -6.24 -4.07
C ALA A 124 5.83 -5.15 -3.53
N PRO A 125 6.16 -3.86 -3.70
CA PRO A 125 5.25 -2.76 -3.44
C PRO A 125 3.90 -2.96 -4.15
N LEU A 126 2.79 -2.68 -3.44
CA LEU A 126 1.42 -2.89 -3.92
C LEU A 126 0.69 -1.56 -4.00
N LEU A 127 0.33 -1.12 -5.20
CA LEU A 127 -0.51 0.05 -5.41
C LEU A 127 -1.98 -0.38 -5.60
N PHE A 128 -2.79 -0.09 -4.62
CA PHE A 128 -4.23 -0.25 -4.68
C PHE A 128 -4.86 1.01 -5.27
N VAL A 129 -5.46 0.87 -6.43
CA VAL A 129 -5.96 2.00 -7.21
C VAL A 129 -7.46 2.17 -6.99
N ARG A 130 -7.85 3.41 -6.70
CA ARG A 130 -9.25 3.82 -6.56
C ARG A 130 -9.79 4.42 -7.85
N PRO A 131 -11.10 4.34 -8.11
CA PRO A 131 -11.72 5.08 -9.19
C PRO A 131 -11.51 6.58 -9.03
N GLY A 132 -11.08 7.24 -10.09
CA GLY A 132 -10.80 8.68 -10.14
C GLY A 132 -9.47 9.00 -10.79
N GLU A 133 -9.32 10.23 -11.23
CA GLU A 133 -8.08 10.76 -11.77
C GLU A 133 -7.32 11.49 -10.66
N TRP A 134 -5.99 11.49 -10.73
CA TRP A 134 -5.17 12.33 -9.86
C TRP A 134 -5.29 13.79 -10.26
N HIS A 135 -5.21 14.67 -9.28
CA HIS A 135 -5.06 16.10 -9.55
C HIS A 135 -3.83 16.39 -10.39
N GLN A 136 -3.79 17.55 -11.01
CA GLN A 136 -2.67 18.00 -11.82
C GLN A 136 -2.19 19.36 -11.29
N PRO A 137 -1.07 19.42 -10.57
CA PRO A 137 -0.17 18.35 -10.13
C PRO A 137 -0.75 17.51 -8.99
N PRO A 138 -0.31 16.23 -8.82
CA PRO A 138 -0.84 15.36 -7.76
C PRO A 138 -0.22 15.66 -6.39
N SER A 139 -0.99 15.34 -5.34
CA SER A 139 -0.55 15.40 -3.94
C SER A 139 -0.18 13.99 -3.44
N ILE A 140 1.07 13.80 -2.99
CA ILE A 140 1.61 12.51 -2.59
C ILE A 140 2.04 12.57 -1.14
N GLY A 141 1.36 11.80 -0.29
CA GLY A 141 1.64 11.68 1.13
C GLY A 141 2.45 10.43 1.48
N ALA A 142 3.46 10.55 2.32
CA ALA A 142 4.12 9.43 2.98
C ALA A 142 3.66 9.37 4.44
N ALA A 143 2.94 8.29 4.80
CA ALA A 143 2.53 8.03 6.18
C ALA A 143 3.67 7.34 6.92
N VAL A 144 4.43 8.11 7.70
CA VAL A 144 5.57 7.65 8.49
C VAL A 144 5.17 7.39 9.94
N ASP A 145 5.88 6.48 10.58
CA ASP A 145 5.70 6.17 11.98
C ASP A 145 7.00 6.41 12.72
N ILE A 146 7.14 7.58 13.33
CA ILE A 146 8.32 8.02 14.10
C ILE A 146 8.37 7.43 15.51
N ALA A 147 7.84 6.22 15.71
CA ALA A 147 7.86 5.55 17.00
C ALA A 147 9.28 5.30 17.51
N LEU A 148 9.35 4.99 18.81
CA LEU A 148 10.58 4.82 19.59
C LEU A 148 11.64 3.97 18.87
N PRO A 149 12.94 4.35 18.96
CA PRO A 149 14.03 3.60 18.39
C PRO A 149 14.03 2.13 18.88
N GLY A 150 14.08 1.18 17.96
CA GLY A 150 14.13 -0.26 18.26
C GLY A 150 12.83 -1.03 18.05
N GLU A 151 11.68 -0.38 17.90
CA GLU A 151 10.40 -1.07 17.69
C GLU A 151 10.09 -1.44 16.22
N LYS A 152 10.80 -0.82 15.27
CA LYS A 152 10.68 -1.12 13.84
C LYS A 152 11.99 -0.86 13.10
N PRO A 153 12.15 -1.38 11.85
CA PRO A 153 13.28 -1.00 11.01
C PRO A 153 13.21 0.50 10.69
N ALA A 154 14.11 1.31 11.27
CA ALA A 154 14.20 2.76 11.02
C ALA A 154 14.30 3.09 9.52
N ALA A 155 14.86 2.17 8.73
CA ALA A 155 14.96 2.28 7.28
C ALA A 155 13.61 2.32 6.55
N LEU A 156 12.50 1.87 7.18
CA LEU A 156 11.19 1.85 6.50
C LEU A 156 10.65 3.26 6.24
N ASP A 157 10.73 4.18 7.22
CA ASP A 157 10.24 5.55 7.02
C ASP A 157 11.04 6.29 5.95
N HIS A 158 12.35 6.13 5.96
CA HIS A 158 13.20 6.65 4.90
C HIS A 158 12.84 6.06 3.53
N LEU A 159 12.53 4.77 3.47
CA LEU A 159 12.09 4.12 2.24
C LEU A 159 10.75 4.69 1.75
N LEU A 160 9.79 4.93 2.64
CA LEU A 160 8.50 5.52 2.30
C LEU A 160 8.65 6.93 1.76
N LEU A 161 9.43 7.79 2.45
CA LEU A 161 9.68 9.16 2.01
C LEU A 161 10.47 9.23 0.70
N ALA A 162 11.53 8.43 0.53
CA ALA A 162 12.28 8.37 -0.72
C ALA A 162 11.41 7.88 -1.90
N THR A 163 10.47 6.97 -1.64
CA THR A 163 9.51 6.52 -2.65
C THR A 163 8.55 7.64 -2.99
N ALA A 164 7.99 8.32 -2.00
CA ALA A 164 7.08 9.45 -2.22
C ALA A 164 7.76 10.61 -2.98
N GLU A 165 9.01 10.90 -2.65
CA GLU A 165 9.84 11.87 -3.38
C GLU A 165 10.00 11.48 -4.85
N SER A 166 10.34 10.21 -5.12
CA SER A 166 10.48 9.69 -6.48
C SER A 166 9.18 9.84 -7.30
N PHE A 167 8.02 9.54 -6.68
CA PHE A 167 6.72 9.71 -7.32
C PHE A 167 6.38 11.20 -7.53
N ALA A 168 6.62 12.05 -6.54
CA ALA A 168 6.39 13.49 -6.65
C ALA A 168 7.24 14.11 -7.77
N LEU A 169 8.52 13.78 -7.84
CA LEU A 169 9.41 14.25 -8.90
C LEU A 169 8.96 13.79 -10.30
N ALA A 170 8.63 12.50 -10.46
CA ALA A 170 8.24 11.94 -11.74
C ALA A 170 6.91 12.50 -12.24
N THR A 171 5.97 12.77 -11.34
CA THR A 171 4.63 13.29 -11.68
C THR A 171 4.51 14.81 -11.56
N ARG A 172 5.59 15.50 -11.18
CA ARG A 172 5.62 16.94 -10.87
C ARG A 172 4.63 17.32 -9.75
N GLY A 173 4.40 16.40 -8.84
CA GLY A 173 3.50 16.54 -7.70
C GLY A 173 4.15 17.17 -6.47
N SER A 174 3.36 17.35 -5.43
CA SER A 174 3.83 17.77 -4.11
C SER A 174 4.10 16.58 -3.20
N LEU A 175 5.17 16.66 -2.40
CA LEU A 175 5.52 15.67 -1.39
C LEU A 175 5.07 16.14 0.00
N HIS A 176 4.37 15.28 0.72
CA HIS A 176 3.91 15.52 2.08
C HIS A 176 4.36 14.40 3.02
N ALA A 177 4.93 14.75 4.19
CA ALA A 177 5.21 13.82 5.28
C ALA A 177 4.07 13.89 6.31
N VAL A 178 3.50 12.75 6.64
CA VAL A 178 2.33 12.65 7.52
C VAL A 178 2.62 11.67 8.63
N HIS A 179 2.49 12.09 9.89
CA HIS A 179 2.56 11.22 11.06
C HIS A 179 1.29 11.34 11.90
N ALA A 180 0.68 10.22 12.24
CA ALA A 180 -0.45 10.18 13.16
C ALA A 180 0.05 9.75 14.54
N HIS A 181 0.15 10.73 15.44
CA HIS A 181 0.61 10.57 16.81
C HIS A 181 -0.58 10.27 17.73
N GLN A 182 -0.51 9.14 18.42
CA GLN A 182 -1.44 8.83 19.49
C GLN A 182 -0.78 9.16 20.83
N PRO A 183 -1.23 10.23 21.52
CA PRO A 183 -0.62 10.65 22.77
C PRO A 183 -0.63 9.57 23.84
N VAL A 184 0.38 9.55 24.69
CA VAL A 184 0.52 8.58 25.80
C VAL A 184 -0.66 8.67 26.78
N SER A 185 -1.27 9.86 26.92
CA SER A 185 -2.48 10.06 27.74
C SER A 185 -3.68 9.23 27.25
N ASP A 186 -3.84 9.07 25.93
CA ASP A 186 -4.93 8.29 25.35
C ASP A 186 -4.69 6.79 25.52
N LEU A 187 -3.43 6.37 25.48
CA LEU A 187 -3.01 5.01 25.80
C LEU A 187 -3.20 4.72 27.29
N ALA A 188 -2.87 5.68 28.17
CA ALA A 188 -3.07 5.60 29.61
C ALA A 188 -4.57 5.59 29.97
N ALA A 189 -5.42 6.37 29.32
CA ALA A 189 -6.87 6.33 29.50
C ALA A 189 -7.46 4.95 29.12
N THR A 190 -6.89 4.29 28.11
CA THR A 190 -7.25 2.91 27.75
C THR A 190 -6.66 1.90 28.74
N ALA A 191 -5.50 2.18 29.35
CA ALA A 191 -4.83 1.35 30.34
C ALA A 191 -5.39 1.57 31.78
N THR A 192 -5.96 2.74 32.10
CA THR A 192 -6.62 3.01 33.40
C THR A 192 -7.92 2.23 33.57
N ALA A 193 -8.51 1.74 32.49
CA ALA A 193 -9.50 0.67 32.59
C ALA A 193 -8.89 -0.64 33.18
N LEU A 194 -7.55 -0.71 33.27
CA LEU A 194 -6.75 -1.84 33.81
C LEU A 194 -6.05 -1.49 35.15
N ALA A 195 -6.53 -0.45 35.89
CA ALA A 195 -6.16 -0.18 37.29
C ALA A 195 -4.64 -0.04 37.58
N VAL A 196 -3.93 0.81 36.87
CA VAL A 196 -2.61 1.27 37.31
C VAL A 196 -2.74 2.66 37.95
N PRO A 197 -2.38 2.86 39.25
CA PRO A 197 -2.47 4.17 39.87
C PRO A 197 -1.48 5.14 39.19
N MET A 198 -1.98 6.24 38.63
CA MET A 198 -1.12 7.35 38.22
C MET A 198 -0.49 7.98 39.47
N ALA A 199 0.82 8.21 39.42
CA ALA A 199 1.54 8.88 40.49
C ALA A 199 0.93 10.28 40.71
N ALA A 200 0.51 10.58 41.94
CA ALA A 200 -0.02 11.89 42.33
C ALA A 200 1.07 12.96 42.12
N GLY A 201 0.75 14.00 41.32
CA GLY A 201 1.64 15.17 41.11
C GLY A 201 2.17 15.37 39.70
N VAL A 202 1.80 14.51 38.71
CA VAL A 202 2.17 14.73 37.32
C VAL A 202 1.18 15.67 36.65
N ASP A 203 1.69 16.78 36.10
CA ASP A 203 0.92 17.70 35.25
C ASP A 203 0.66 17.03 33.90
N ALA A 204 -0.53 16.44 33.75
CA ALA A 204 -0.91 15.68 32.57
C ALA A 204 -0.90 16.56 31.29
N ASP A 205 -1.27 17.84 31.40
CA ASP A 205 -1.30 18.76 30.26
C ASP A 205 0.11 19.09 29.79
N ARG A 206 1.06 19.20 30.72
CA ARG A 206 2.46 19.42 30.38
C ARG A 206 3.09 18.18 29.73
N VAL A 207 2.84 16.99 30.28
CA VAL A 207 3.34 15.72 29.68
C VAL A 207 2.80 15.55 28.27
N LEU A 208 1.53 15.86 28.04
CA LEU A 208 0.94 15.80 26.71
C LEU A 208 1.58 16.83 25.75
N ALA A 209 1.81 18.05 26.23
CA ALA A 209 2.44 19.08 25.39
C ALA A 209 3.87 18.73 25.01
N ASP A 210 4.65 18.19 25.95
CA ASP A 210 6.02 17.74 25.73
C ASP A 210 6.08 16.53 24.76
N ASP A 211 5.15 15.58 24.88
CA ASP A 211 5.02 14.41 24.00
C ASP A 211 4.71 14.82 22.54
N VAL A 212 3.74 15.71 22.36
CA VAL A 212 3.39 16.25 21.02
C VAL A 212 4.53 17.10 20.44
N ALA A 213 5.23 17.88 21.27
CA ALA A 213 6.37 18.69 20.82
C ALA A 213 7.52 17.80 20.32
N LEU A 214 7.83 16.72 21.04
CA LEU A 214 8.84 15.74 20.65
C LEU A 214 8.46 15.05 19.33
N ALA A 215 7.22 14.61 19.19
CA ALA A 215 6.74 13.99 17.95
C ALA A 215 6.86 14.95 16.75
N ARG A 216 6.58 16.25 16.97
CA ARG A 216 6.73 17.27 15.92
C ARG A 216 8.18 17.47 15.51
N GLU A 217 9.10 17.50 16.48
CA GLU A 217 10.54 17.65 16.22
C GLU A 217 11.07 16.46 15.45
N GLN A 218 10.74 15.24 15.86
CA GLN A 218 11.15 13.99 15.18
C GLN A 218 10.62 13.91 13.74
N LEU A 219 9.35 14.31 13.53
CA LEU A 219 8.79 14.40 12.17
C LEU A 219 9.53 15.43 11.33
N ALA A 220 9.83 16.58 11.91
CA ALA A 220 10.52 17.67 11.21
C ALA A 220 11.95 17.26 10.81
N GLU A 221 12.68 16.58 11.70
CA GLU A 221 14.01 16.05 11.44
C GLU A 221 14.00 15.00 10.31
N LEU A 222 13.13 13.99 10.43
CA LEU A 222 12.99 12.96 9.41
C LEU A 222 12.61 13.54 8.05
N ALA A 223 11.59 14.41 8.02
CA ALA A 223 11.09 15.02 6.78
C ALA A 223 12.13 15.94 6.12
N ALA A 224 12.95 16.63 6.91
CA ALA A 224 14.01 17.51 6.41
C ALA A 224 15.09 16.72 5.64
N THR A 225 15.41 15.49 6.05
CA THR A 225 16.38 14.64 5.35
C THR A 225 15.95 14.26 3.93
N HIS A 226 14.65 14.40 3.62
CA HIS A 226 14.05 14.15 2.31
C HIS A 226 13.56 15.43 1.61
N GLY A 227 14.01 16.61 2.08
CA GLY A 227 13.67 17.88 1.46
C GLY A 227 12.20 18.27 1.53
N VAL A 228 11.41 17.68 2.45
CA VAL A 228 9.99 18.03 2.62
C VAL A 228 9.88 19.42 3.23
N PRO A 229 9.20 20.39 2.57
CA PRO A 229 8.99 21.73 3.12
C PRO A 229 8.23 21.71 4.45
N ALA A 230 8.44 22.72 5.30
CA ALA A 230 7.82 22.77 6.63
C ALA A 230 6.29 22.76 6.57
N GLU A 231 5.69 23.43 5.60
CA GLU A 231 4.26 23.48 5.33
C GLU A 231 3.66 22.15 4.85
N HIS A 232 4.50 21.22 4.40
CA HIS A 232 4.11 19.88 3.96
C HIS A 232 4.37 18.80 5.01
N ARG A 233 4.68 19.18 6.27
CA ARG A 233 4.87 18.26 7.40
C ARG A 233 3.64 18.27 8.28
N HIS A 234 2.95 17.15 8.35
CA HIS A 234 1.64 17.06 9.01
C HIS A 234 1.70 16.11 10.21
N LEU A 235 1.69 16.68 11.41
CA LEU A 235 1.49 15.92 12.64
C LEU A 235 -0.01 15.90 12.95
N LEU A 236 -0.60 14.72 12.88
CA LEU A 236 -1.99 14.46 13.20
C LEU A 236 -2.07 13.91 14.62
N ILE A 237 -3.03 14.37 15.40
CA ILE A 237 -3.23 13.89 16.77
C ILE A 237 -4.45 12.96 16.79
N GLY A 238 -4.27 11.74 17.30
CA GLY A 238 -5.33 10.76 17.45
C GLY A 238 -4.96 9.37 16.94
N ARG A 239 -5.95 8.49 16.88
CA ARG A 239 -5.75 7.12 16.40
C ARG A 239 -5.34 7.11 14.92
N PRO A 240 -4.24 6.42 14.56
CA PRO A 240 -3.67 6.52 13.22
C PRO A 240 -4.66 6.26 12.08
N ALA A 241 -5.52 5.23 12.21
CA ALA A 241 -6.48 4.91 11.16
C ALA A 241 -7.51 6.03 10.92
N GLU A 242 -8.01 6.64 11.97
CA GLU A 242 -9.02 7.69 11.92
C GLU A 242 -8.41 9.02 11.46
N ALA A 243 -7.26 9.37 12.04
CA ALA A 243 -6.53 10.59 11.72
C ALA A 243 -6.06 10.64 10.25
N LEU A 244 -5.52 9.54 9.73
CA LEU A 244 -5.08 9.46 8.33
C LEU A 244 -6.26 9.55 7.34
N VAL A 245 -7.38 8.89 7.63
CA VAL A 245 -8.58 8.99 6.77
C VAL A 245 -9.11 10.41 6.73
N GLU A 246 -9.17 11.08 7.89
CA GLU A 246 -9.63 12.47 7.97
C GLU A 246 -8.66 13.43 7.26
N TYR A 247 -7.34 13.23 7.42
CA TYR A 247 -6.33 14.00 6.70
C TYR A 247 -6.52 13.89 5.19
N VAL A 248 -6.57 12.66 4.65
CA VAL A 248 -6.70 12.42 3.21
C VAL A 248 -7.97 13.06 2.64
N ARG A 249 -9.08 12.99 3.38
CA ARG A 249 -10.34 13.64 2.95
C ARG A 249 -10.26 15.17 2.87
N ARG A 250 -9.44 15.79 3.74
CA ARG A 250 -9.30 17.27 3.78
C ARG A 250 -8.21 17.79 2.85
N SER A 251 -7.15 17.01 2.63
CA SER A 251 -5.96 17.46 1.90
C SER A 251 -6.00 17.18 0.41
N SER A 252 -7.06 16.55 -0.10
CA SER A 252 -7.14 16.11 -1.51
C SER A 252 -5.90 15.30 -1.93
N THR A 253 -5.41 14.44 -1.04
CA THR A 253 -4.28 13.55 -1.32
C THR A 253 -4.66 12.54 -2.42
N ASP A 254 -3.84 12.43 -3.47
CA ASP A 254 -4.06 11.49 -4.58
C ASP A 254 -3.46 10.11 -4.31
N LEU A 255 -2.30 10.09 -3.66
CA LEU A 255 -1.58 8.88 -3.30
C LEU A 255 -1.09 8.95 -1.87
N LEU A 256 -1.45 7.96 -1.05
CA LEU A 256 -0.87 7.75 0.27
C LEU A 256 0.06 6.54 0.24
N ILE A 257 1.33 6.76 0.57
CA ILE A 257 2.35 5.71 0.68
C ILE A 257 2.49 5.34 2.15
N MET A 258 2.39 4.04 2.46
CA MET A 258 2.42 3.57 3.85
C MET A 258 3.11 2.22 3.98
N GLY A 259 3.64 1.96 5.17
CA GLY A 259 4.29 0.70 5.50
C GLY A 259 3.30 -0.37 5.96
N ALA A 260 3.47 -1.61 5.51
CA ALA A 260 2.83 -2.78 6.08
C ALA A 260 3.83 -3.51 6.99
N TYR A 261 3.89 -3.10 8.25
CA TYR A 261 4.72 -3.71 9.27
C TYR A 261 3.90 -3.95 10.54
N ALA A 262 3.97 -5.17 11.08
CA ALA A 262 3.31 -5.50 12.32
C ALA A 262 4.30 -5.42 13.49
N ARG A 263 3.91 -4.72 14.55
CA ARG A 263 4.63 -4.71 15.82
C ARG A 263 4.32 -6.00 16.58
N GLY A 264 5.34 -6.79 16.96
CA GLY A 264 5.17 -7.96 17.82
C GLY A 264 6.03 -9.17 17.46
N LEU A 265 6.08 -10.15 18.38
CA LEU A 265 6.94 -11.34 18.33
C LEU A 265 6.62 -12.36 17.22
N VAL A 266 5.53 -12.18 16.48
CA VAL A 266 5.14 -13.09 15.40
C VAL A 266 5.38 -12.39 14.06
N TYR A 267 6.62 -12.41 13.62
CA TYR A 267 7.13 -11.69 12.44
C TYR A 267 6.48 -12.04 11.10
N ASN A 268 5.70 -13.10 11.00
CA ASN A 268 5.35 -13.67 9.70
C ASN A 268 3.87 -13.59 9.30
N VAL A 269 2.97 -12.98 10.09
CA VAL A 269 1.52 -13.15 9.82
C VAL A 269 0.66 -11.89 9.96
N LEU A 270 1.14 -10.82 10.56
CA LEU A 270 0.26 -9.67 10.83
C LEU A 270 0.62 -8.46 9.96
N VAL A 271 -0.27 -8.08 9.10
CA VAL A 271 -0.34 -6.73 8.51
C VAL A 271 -0.63 -5.76 9.65
N GLY A 272 -0.01 -4.58 9.65
CA GLY A 272 -0.31 -3.57 10.65
C GLY A 272 -1.80 -3.26 10.70
N SER A 273 -2.39 -3.30 11.88
CA SER A 273 -3.84 -3.08 12.09
C SER A 273 -4.35 -1.77 11.46
N THR A 274 -3.49 -0.77 11.36
CA THR A 274 -3.77 0.52 10.70
C THR A 274 -3.98 0.34 9.21
N THR A 275 -3.07 -0.35 8.49
CA THR A 275 -3.16 -0.57 7.04
C THR A 275 -4.44 -1.33 6.68
N GLU A 276 -4.77 -2.37 7.45
CA GLU A 276 -6.01 -3.13 7.25
C GLU A 276 -7.28 -2.27 7.38
N ARG A 277 -7.32 -1.40 8.38
CA ARG A 277 -8.51 -0.58 8.65
C ARG A 277 -8.66 0.57 7.68
N ILE A 278 -7.55 1.11 7.17
CA ILE A 278 -7.54 2.31 6.33
C ILE A 278 -7.89 1.98 4.88
N LEU A 279 -7.42 0.84 4.36
CA LEU A 279 -7.48 0.56 2.92
C LEU A 279 -8.90 0.69 2.35
N ASP A 280 -9.92 0.28 3.09
CA ASP A 280 -11.33 0.39 2.66
C ASP A 280 -11.91 1.80 2.82
N LEU A 281 -11.32 2.64 3.64
CA LEU A 281 -11.85 3.94 4.06
C LEU A 281 -11.24 5.13 3.31
N LEU A 282 -10.02 4.96 2.78
CA LEU A 282 -9.32 6.02 2.06
C LEU A 282 -9.95 6.28 0.69
N PRO A 283 -10.20 7.54 0.33
CA PRO A 283 -10.73 7.90 -0.98
C PRO A 283 -9.64 8.03 -2.07
N CYS A 284 -8.37 7.86 -1.73
CA CYS A 284 -7.22 7.98 -2.62
C CYS A 284 -6.57 6.63 -2.94
N ASP A 285 -5.63 6.63 -3.86
CA ASP A 285 -4.76 5.48 -4.11
C ASP A 285 -3.87 5.20 -2.90
N VAL A 286 -3.54 3.94 -2.65
CA VAL A 286 -2.70 3.53 -1.52
C VAL A 286 -1.56 2.64 -2.00
N LEU A 287 -0.33 3.10 -1.81
CA LEU A 287 0.87 2.29 -2.03
C LEU A 287 1.33 1.68 -0.71
N VAL A 288 1.25 0.37 -0.62
CA VAL A 288 1.68 -0.41 0.54
C VAL A 288 3.06 -0.98 0.30
N MET A 289 3.98 -0.68 1.21
CA MET A 289 5.37 -1.12 1.13
C MET A 289 5.77 -1.96 2.34
N LYS A 290 6.71 -2.86 2.13
CA LYS A 290 7.31 -3.68 3.18
C LYS A 290 8.75 -3.26 3.43
N PRO A 291 9.28 -3.50 4.66
CA PRO A 291 10.70 -3.27 4.92
C PRO A 291 11.55 -4.22 4.06
N ALA A 292 12.78 -3.79 3.75
CA ALA A 292 13.73 -4.60 2.98
C ALA A 292 14.06 -5.95 3.64
N SER A 293 13.86 -6.06 4.95
CA SER A 293 14.02 -7.29 5.73
C SER A 293 12.82 -8.25 5.64
N PHE A 294 11.81 -7.93 4.83
CA PHE A 294 10.66 -8.83 4.68
C PHE A 294 11.08 -10.11 3.98
N GLU A 295 10.97 -11.22 4.69
CA GLU A 295 11.20 -12.55 4.13
C GLU A 295 9.90 -13.12 3.56
N TRP A 296 9.96 -13.67 2.39
CA TRP A 296 8.82 -14.29 1.76
C TRP A 296 8.47 -15.59 2.49
N PRO A 297 7.28 -15.72 3.07
CA PRO A 297 6.97 -16.85 3.96
C PRO A 297 6.80 -18.19 3.23
N LEU A 298 6.74 -18.19 1.90
CA LEU A 298 6.48 -19.37 1.08
C LEU A 298 7.34 -19.37 -0.18
N ASP A 299 7.80 -20.55 -0.59
CA ASP A 299 8.44 -20.73 -1.90
C ASP A 299 7.37 -20.85 -3.00
N TRP A 300 7.10 -19.73 -3.67
CA TRP A 300 6.15 -19.63 -4.78
C TRP A 300 6.72 -20.17 -6.11
N THR A 301 7.99 -20.57 -6.15
CA THR A 301 8.62 -21.20 -7.32
C THR A 301 8.39 -22.70 -7.36
N ALA A 302 8.01 -23.31 -6.25
CA ALA A 302 7.72 -24.73 -6.15
C ALA A 302 6.54 -25.10 -7.07
N ARG A 303 6.73 -26.17 -7.81
CA ARG A 303 5.94 -26.68 -8.93
C ARG A 303 4.42 -26.65 -8.68
N GLU A 304 3.67 -26.42 -9.80
CA GLU A 304 2.26 -26.80 -9.89
C GLU A 304 2.05 -28.20 -9.32
N PRO A 305 0.97 -28.45 -8.57
CA PRO A 305 0.64 -29.81 -8.18
C PRO A 305 0.54 -30.63 -9.48
N THR A 306 1.42 -31.59 -9.60
CA THR A 306 1.43 -32.56 -10.70
C THR A 306 0.01 -33.12 -10.84
N HIS A 307 -0.55 -33.03 -12.03
CA HIS A 307 -1.77 -33.73 -12.38
C HIS A 307 -1.58 -35.20 -12.03
N ILE A 308 -2.25 -35.65 -10.96
CA ILE A 308 -2.47 -37.07 -10.75
C ILE A 308 -3.58 -37.45 -11.73
N HIS A 309 -3.18 -38.07 -12.84
CA HIS A 309 -4.13 -38.81 -13.67
C HIS A 309 -4.58 -40.01 -12.83
N VAL A 310 -5.85 -40.05 -12.44
CA VAL A 310 -6.58 -41.25 -12.07
C VAL A 310 -7.56 -41.58 -13.15
#